data_94f05dbb9ae34d771c56e0ea4b0a06be
#
_entry.id   94f05dbb9ae34d771c56e0ea4b0a06be
#
_cell.length_a   1.000
_cell.length_b   1.000
_cell.length_c   1.000
_cell.angle_alpha   90.00
_cell.angle_beta   90.00
_cell.angle_gamma   90.00
#
_symmetry.space_group_name_H-M   'P 1'
#
loop_
_entity.id
_entity.type
_entity.pdbx_description
1 polymer ?
#
loop_
_entity_poly.entity_id
_entity_poly.type
_entity_poly.pdbx_seq_one_letter_code
_entity_poly.pdbx_strand_id
1 'polypeptide(L)'
;MKIKIETSKAPKATGPFSQAVIEENFVFTSGQIYLTTEGKLLEGTIEEQTHQIMKNLKAVLEKAGVSFKDVVKTTIYVTEMTIYGKINEVYGSYMIEPYPARETVCVKELPLGAKIEISMIAKK
;
A
#
# COMPACT_ATOMS: atom_id res chain seq x y z
N MET A 1 14.23 16.26 9.48
CA MET A 1 13.62 16.73 8.21
C MET A 1 13.20 15.52 7.38
N LYS A 2 11.98 15.54 6.88
CA LYS A 2 11.51 14.40 6.11
C LYS A 2 12.10 14.39 4.70
N ILE A 3 12.34 13.19 4.21
CA ILE A 3 12.91 12.97 2.89
C ILE A 3 11.85 12.30 2.00
N LYS A 4 11.62 12.89 0.84
CA LYS A 4 10.65 12.35 -0.13
C LYS A 4 11.20 11.10 -0.80
N ILE A 5 10.34 10.08 -0.95
CA ILE A 5 10.64 8.88 -1.73
C ILE A 5 9.84 8.95 -3.02
N GLU A 6 10.51 8.69 -4.13
CA GLU A 6 9.90 8.73 -5.45
C GLU A 6 10.52 7.64 -6.32
N THR A 7 9.69 6.80 -6.94
CA THR A 7 10.15 5.73 -7.83
C THR A 7 9.21 5.62 -9.03
N SER A 8 9.78 5.34 -10.19
CA SER A 8 9.00 5.10 -11.40
C SER A 8 8.37 3.71 -11.43
N LYS A 9 8.71 2.86 -10.47
CA LYS A 9 8.18 1.49 -10.37
C LYS A 9 6.86 1.41 -9.62
N ALA A 10 6.33 2.55 -9.20
CA ALA A 10 5.02 2.67 -8.57
C ALA A 10 4.29 3.85 -9.21
N PRO A 11 2.96 3.96 -9.04
CA PRO A 11 2.21 5.06 -9.62
C PRO A 11 2.72 6.40 -9.14
N LYS A 12 2.83 7.35 -10.06
CA LYS A 12 3.29 8.71 -9.75
C LYS A 12 2.30 9.40 -8.82
N ALA A 13 2.83 10.12 -7.83
CA ALA A 13 2.00 10.97 -6.98
C ALA A 13 1.56 12.19 -7.79
N THR A 14 0.26 12.37 -7.97
CA THR A 14 -0.29 13.41 -8.84
C THR A 14 -0.98 14.52 -8.07
N GLY A 15 -0.61 14.75 -6.82
CA GLY A 15 -1.19 15.79 -6.00
C GLY A 15 -0.18 16.26 -4.96
N PRO A 16 -0.62 17.03 -3.97
CA PRO A 16 0.29 17.56 -2.94
C PRO A 16 0.63 16.46 -1.91
N PHE A 17 1.21 15.35 -2.39
CA PHE A 17 1.66 14.25 -1.52
C PHE A 17 2.81 13.52 -2.19
N SER A 18 3.54 12.74 -1.40
CA SER A 18 4.64 11.91 -1.87
C SER A 18 4.22 10.44 -1.84
N GLN A 19 4.88 9.58 -2.60
CA GLN A 19 4.64 8.14 -2.52
C GLN A 19 4.96 7.63 -1.11
N ALA A 20 6.01 8.16 -0.52
CA ALA A 20 6.39 7.91 0.87
C ALA A 20 7.33 9.00 1.33
N VAL A 21 7.51 9.10 2.64
CA VAL A 21 8.53 9.96 3.23
C VAL A 21 9.27 9.18 4.30
N ILE A 22 10.55 9.56 4.50
CA ILE A 22 11.34 9.02 5.60
C ILE A 22 11.49 10.16 6.60
N GLU A 23 11.16 9.89 7.85
CA GLU A 23 11.43 10.79 8.96
C GLU A 23 12.14 10.00 10.03
N GLU A 24 13.39 10.40 10.33
CA GLU A 24 14.29 9.64 11.20
C GLU A 24 14.44 8.22 10.67
N ASN A 25 14.04 7.21 11.45
CA ASN A 25 14.17 5.81 11.04
C ASN A 25 12.86 5.21 10.52
N PHE A 26 11.82 6.04 10.38
CA PHE A 26 10.51 5.54 9.94
C PHE A 26 10.21 5.91 8.50
N VAL A 27 9.58 5.00 7.81
CA VAL A 27 9.09 5.18 6.44
C VAL A 27 7.56 5.18 6.51
N PHE A 28 6.95 6.26 6.03
CA PHE A 28 5.49 6.40 5.98
C PHE A 28 5.07 6.40 4.52
N THR A 29 4.30 5.41 4.10
CA THR A 29 3.79 5.41 2.73
C THR A 29 2.46 6.12 2.66
N SER A 30 2.18 6.73 1.53
CA SER A 30 0.82 7.12 1.19
C SER A 30 0.00 5.87 0.95
N GLY A 31 -1.32 5.99 0.98
CA GLY A 31 -2.20 4.89 0.62
C GLY A 31 -2.07 4.56 -0.85
N GLN A 32 -1.97 3.27 -1.16
CA GLN A 32 -1.93 2.80 -2.53
C GLN A 32 -3.24 2.11 -2.89
N ILE A 33 -3.82 2.52 -4.00
CA ILE A 33 -4.90 1.78 -4.64
C ILE A 33 -4.27 1.01 -5.81
N TYR A 34 -5.05 0.22 -6.52
CA TYR A 34 -4.50 -0.68 -7.54
C TYR A 34 -4.25 0.02 -8.89
N LEU A 35 -3.55 1.15 -8.85
CA LEU A 35 -3.10 1.83 -10.07
C LEU A 35 -1.88 1.13 -10.63
N THR A 36 -1.82 1.04 -11.96
CA THR A 36 -0.62 0.60 -12.65
C THR A 36 0.37 1.77 -12.72
N THR A 37 1.60 1.52 -13.14
CA THR A 37 2.60 2.58 -13.30
C THR A 37 2.18 3.60 -14.37
N GLU A 38 1.20 3.27 -15.20
CA GLU A 38 0.64 4.18 -16.21
C GLU A 38 -0.50 5.03 -15.64
N GLY A 39 -0.83 4.85 -14.38
CA GLY A 39 -1.87 5.65 -13.73
C GLY A 39 -3.29 5.19 -14.00
N LYS A 40 -3.47 3.93 -14.40
CA LYS A 40 -4.79 3.36 -14.67
C LYS A 40 -5.14 2.33 -13.60
N LEU A 41 -6.40 2.33 -13.15
CA LEU A 41 -6.87 1.29 -12.24
C LEU A 41 -6.82 -0.05 -12.96
N LEU A 42 -6.24 -1.04 -12.29
CA LEU A 42 -6.21 -2.40 -12.83
C LEU A 42 -7.61 -2.99 -12.78
N GLU A 43 -8.13 -3.39 -13.93
CA GLU A 43 -9.39 -4.13 -14.00
C GLU A 43 -9.07 -5.59 -13.78
N GLY A 44 -9.84 -6.25 -12.92
CA GLY A 44 -9.59 -7.65 -12.61
C GLY A 44 -10.29 -8.08 -11.34
N THR A 45 -9.86 -9.21 -10.81
CA THR A 45 -10.41 -9.75 -9.57
C THR A 45 -9.87 -9.00 -8.36
N ILE A 46 -10.51 -9.18 -7.22
CA ILE A 46 -10.03 -8.59 -5.96
C ILE A 46 -8.61 -9.06 -5.67
N GLU A 47 -8.31 -10.32 -5.93
CA GLU A 47 -6.97 -10.88 -5.73
C GLU A 47 -5.94 -10.18 -6.61
N GLU A 48 -6.24 -10.00 -7.89
CA GLU A 48 -5.33 -9.30 -8.82
C GLU A 48 -5.13 -7.85 -8.41
N GLN A 49 -6.19 -7.17 -7.99
CA GLN A 49 -6.13 -5.80 -7.53
C GLN A 49 -5.29 -5.66 -6.27
N THR A 50 -5.43 -6.60 -5.34
CA THR A 50 -4.64 -6.62 -4.11
C THR A 50 -3.16 -6.85 -4.43
N HIS A 51 -2.86 -7.77 -5.37
CA HIS A 51 -1.48 -7.99 -5.82
C HIS A 51 -0.88 -6.70 -6.39
N GLN A 52 -1.64 -5.94 -7.17
CA GLN A 52 -1.15 -4.68 -7.74
C GLN A 52 -0.79 -3.69 -6.64
N ILE A 53 -1.63 -3.59 -5.61
CA ILE A 53 -1.35 -2.70 -4.47
C ILE A 53 -0.07 -3.13 -3.77
N MET A 54 0.09 -4.43 -3.51
CA MET A 54 1.28 -4.94 -2.83
C MET A 54 2.54 -4.73 -3.67
N LYS A 55 2.46 -4.86 -4.99
CA LYS A 55 3.57 -4.55 -5.89
C LYS A 55 3.96 -3.08 -5.79
N ASN A 56 2.96 -2.19 -5.76
CA ASN A 56 3.21 -0.75 -5.64
C ASN A 56 3.91 -0.44 -4.32
N LEU A 57 3.40 -0.99 -3.23
CA LEU A 57 4.00 -0.79 -1.90
C LEU A 57 5.42 -1.36 -1.84
N LYS A 58 5.63 -2.53 -2.44
CA LYS A 58 6.96 -3.15 -2.48
C LYS A 58 7.97 -2.22 -3.15
N ALA A 59 7.59 -1.65 -4.30
CA ALA A 59 8.47 -0.75 -5.04
C ALA A 59 8.81 0.50 -4.23
N VAL A 60 7.82 1.08 -3.55
CA VAL A 60 8.01 2.27 -2.74
C VAL A 60 8.89 1.97 -1.53
N LEU A 61 8.64 0.86 -0.85
CA LEU A 61 9.43 0.45 0.32
C LEU A 61 10.88 0.17 -0.07
N GLU A 62 11.08 -0.54 -1.18
CA GLU A 62 12.44 -0.83 -1.66
C GLU A 62 13.22 0.44 -1.98
N LYS A 63 12.54 1.42 -2.58
CA LYS A 63 13.17 2.72 -2.87
C LYS A 63 13.59 3.41 -1.58
N ALA A 64 12.83 3.22 -0.50
CA ALA A 64 13.16 3.77 0.80
C ALA A 64 14.20 2.95 1.56
N GLY A 65 14.63 1.80 1.02
CA GLY A 65 15.64 0.96 1.65
C GLY A 65 15.11 -0.02 2.67
N VAL A 66 13.81 -0.34 2.61
CA VAL A 66 13.17 -1.31 3.52
C VAL A 66 12.39 -2.32 2.72
N SER A 67 11.85 -3.33 3.39
CA SER A 67 11.03 -4.35 2.76
C SER A 67 9.83 -4.66 3.66
N PHE A 68 8.98 -5.59 3.24
CA PHE A 68 7.79 -5.95 4.04
C PHE A 68 8.14 -6.45 5.44
N LYS A 69 9.31 -7.06 5.62
CA LYS A 69 9.73 -7.53 6.95
C LYS A 69 9.95 -6.38 7.94
N ASP A 70 10.14 -5.17 7.42
CA ASP A 70 10.41 -3.98 8.24
C ASP A 70 9.13 -3.21 8.57
N VAL A 71 8.00 -3.64 8.02
CA VAL A 71 6.71 -2.97 8.25
C VAL A 71 6.26 -3.22 9.67
N VAL A 72 5.89 -2.16 10.38
CA VAL A 72 5.43 -2.24 11.76
C VAL A 72 3.92 -1.98 11.88
N LYS A 73 3.34 -1.32 10.88
CA LYS A 73 1.90 -1.02 10.90
C LYS A 73 1.35 -1.01 9.48
N THR A 74 0.20 -1.65 9.31
CA THR A 74 -0.55 -1.63 8.05
C THR A 74 -1.97 -1.16 8.32
N THR A 75 -2.50 -0.30 7.44
CA THR A 75 -3.91 0.07 7.48
C THR A 75 -4.52 -0.31 6.14
N ILE A 76 -5.62 -1.06 6.18
CA ILE A 76 -6.35 -1.48 4.99
C ILE A 76 -7.73 -0.83 5.02
N TYR A 77 -8.08 -0.13 3.94
CA TYR A 77 -9.39 0.45 3.75
C TYR A 77 -10.12 -0.32 2.67
N VAL A 78 -11.38 -0.65 2.92
CA VAL A 78 -12.23 -1.34 1.95
C VAL A 78 -13.57 -0.62 1.85
N THR A 79 -14.25 -0.77 0.72
CA THR A 79 -15.59 -0.19 0.56
C THR A 79 -16.68 -1.20 0.89
N GLU A 80 -16.31 -2.48 1.11
CA GLU A 80 -17.23 -3.52 1.57
C GLU A 80 -16.44 -4.63 2.26
N MET A 81 -16.92 -5.11 3.38
CA MET A 81 -16.21 -6.14 4.16
C MET A 81 -16.30 -7.53 3.53
N THR A 82 -17.19 -7.73 2.55
CA THR A 82 -17.33 -9.03 1.89
C THR A 82 -16.06 -9.46 1.14
N ILE A 83 -15.19 -8.51 0.78
CA ILE A 83 -13.95 -8.81 0.05
C ILE A 83 -12.76 -9.04 0.98
N TYR A 84 -12.97 -8.92 2.30
CA TYR A 84 -11.90 -9.02 3.30
C TYR A 84 -11.08 -10.31 3.18
N GLY A 85 -11.76 -11.46 3.04
CA GLY A 85 -11.06 -12.75 3.00
C GLY A 85 -10.10 -12.88 1.83
N LYS A 86 -10.51 -12.38 0.65
CA LYS A 86 -9.67 -12.43 -0.55
C LYS A 86 -8.45 -11.51 -0.43
N ILE A 87 -8.66 -10.33 0.14
CA ILE A 87 -7.57 -9.39 0.39
C ILE A 87 -6.58 -10.01 1.38
N ASN A 88 -7.11 -10.56 2.46
CA ASN A 88 -6.29 -11.13 3.52
C ASN A 88 -5.39 -12.26 3.03
N GLU A 89 -5.89 -13.09 2.14
CA GLU A 89 -5.14 -14.19 1.55
C GLU A 89 -3.95 -13.67 0.74
N VAL A 90 -4.18 -12.70 -0.16
CA VAL A 90 -3.12 -12.12 -0.98
C VAL A 90 -2.13 -11.35 -0.12
N TYR A 91 -2.63 -10.49 0.76
CA TYR A 91 -1.80 -9.69 1.67
C TYR A 91 -0.88 -10.62 2.48
N GLY A 92 -1.44 -11.68 3.06
CA GLY A 92 -0.69 -12.63 3.87
C GLY A 92 0.45 -13.31 3.11
N SER A 93 0.29 -13.50 1.79
CA SER A 93 1.33 -14.13 0.99
C SER A 93 2.59 -13.27 0.85
N TYR A 94 2.50 -11.98 1.13
CA TYR A 94 3.64 -11.06 1.07
C TYR A 94 4.27 -10.83 2.44
N MET A 95 3.57 -11.13 3.52
CA MET A 95 4.01 -10.75 4.86
C MET A 95 4.67 -11.91 5.59
N ILE A 96 5.58 -11.59 6.49
CA ILE A 96 6.39 -12.55 7.24
C ILE A 96 6.23 -12.27 8.74
N GLU A 97 6.12 -13.32 9.55
CA GLU A 97 6.07 -13.16 11.01
C GLU A 97 7.41 -12.63 11.54
N PRO A 98 7.38 -11.79 12.58
CA PRO A 98 6.19 -11.32 13.27
C PRO A 98 5.42 -10.31 12.42
N TYR A 99 4.12 -10.51 12.31
CA TYR A 99 3.28 -9.65 11.49
C TYR A 99 3.19 -8.23 12.06
N PRO A 100 3.06 -7.21 11.21
CA PRO A 100 2.83 -5.84 11.69
C PRO A 100 1.47 -5.73 12.38
N ALA A 101 1.33 -4.73 13.22
CA ALA A 101 0.01 -4.37 13.72
C ALA A 101 -0.84 -3.94 12.52
N ARG A 102 -2.13 -4.27 12.53
CA ARG A 102 -3.00 -3.98 11.39
C ARG A 102 -4.42 -3.71 11.82
N GLU A 103 -5.09 -2.85 11.05
CA GLU A 103 -6.53 -2.66 11.15
C GLU A 103 -7.10 -2.59 9.75
N THR A 104 -8.36 -3.03 9.62
CA THR A 104 -9.10 -2.95 8.37
C THR A 104 -10.38 -2.18 8.65
N VAL A 105 -10.63 -1.14 7.86
CA VAL A 105 -11.74 -0.22 8.06
C VAL A 105 -12.58 -0.17 6.79
N CYS A 106 -13.90 -0.31 6.94
CA CYS A 106 -14.82 -0.12 5.83
C CYS A 106 -15.16 1.37 5.74
N VAL A 107 -14.93 1.94 4.56
CA VAL A 107 -15.20 3.35 4.30
C VAL A 107 -16.22 3.47 3.18
N LYS A 108 -16.82 4.64 3.06
CA LYS A 108 -17.87 4.86 2.06
C LYS A 108 -17.31 4.81 0.64
N GLU A 109 -16.18 5.48 0.40
CA GLU A 109 -15.57 5.58 -0.92
C GLU A 109 -14.07 5.72 -0.80
N LEU A 110 -13.38 5.35 -1.88
CA LEU A 110 -11.95 5.53 -2.03
C LEU A 110 -11.68 6.25 -3.35
N PRO A 111 -10.49 6.85 -3.51
CA PRO A 111 -10.17 7.58 -4.75
C PRO A 111 -10.40 6.74 -6.00
N LEU A 112 -10.89 7.38 -7.06
CA LEU A 112 -11.14 6.79 -8.37
C LEU A 112 -12.10 5.60 -8.36
N GLY A 113 -12.90 5.45 -7.30
CA GLY A 113 -13.81 4.33 -7.19
C GLY A 113 -13.15 3.01 -6.83
N ALA A 114 -11.92 3.04 -6.34
CA ALA A 114 -11.23 1.83 -5.90
C ALA A 114 -11.97 1.21 -4.72
N LYS A 115 -11.87 -0.10 -4.58
CA LYS A 115 -12.50 -0.83 -3.48
C LYS A 115 -11.53 -1.15 -2.34
N ILE A 116 -10.24 -0.94 -2.57
CA ILE A 116 -9.17 -1.31 -1.63
C ILE A 116 -8.10 -0.22 -1.64
N GLU A 117 -7.62 0.14 -0.46
CA GLU A 117 -6.47 1.02 -0.31
C GLU A 117 -5.65 0.53 0.87
N ILE A 118 -4.32 0.49 0.74
CA ILE A 118 -3.42 0.02 1.80
C ILE A 118 -2.30 1.02 2.00
N SER A 119 -2.00 1.34 3.26
CA SER A 119 -0.83 2.15 3.61
C SER A 119 -0.03 1.44 4.69
N MET A 120 1.26 1.78 4.79
CA MET A 120 2.17 1.11 5.70
C MET A 120 3.12 2.09 6.37
N ILE A 121 3.56 1.69 7.56
CA ILE A 121 4.65 2.35 8.27
C ILE A 121 5.72 1.28 8.48
N ALA A 122 6.94 1.59 8.08
CA ALA A 122 8.07 0.67 8.26
C ALA A 122 9.16 1.37 9.06
N LYS A 123 10.04 0.59 9.64
CA LYS A 123 11.18 1.12 10.39
C LYS A 123 12.48 0.56 9.80
N LYS A 124 13.40 1.45 9.51
CA LYS A 124 14.73 1.07 9.03
C LYS A 124 15.57 0.47 10.14
#